data_fc0ae8a6e6591deede457ccdde1decfa
#
_entry.id   fc0ae8a6e6591deede457ccdde1decfa
#
_cell.length_a   1.000
_cell.length_b   1.000
_cell.length_c   1.000
_cell.angle_alpha   90.00
_cell.angle_beta   90.00
_cell.angle_gamma   90.00
#
_symmetry.space_group_name_H-M   'P 1'
#
loop_
_entity.id
_entity.type
_entity.pdbx_description
1 polymer ?
#
loop_
_entity_poly.entity_id
_entity_poly.type
_entity_poly.pdbx_seq_one_letter_code
_entity_poly.pdbx_strand_id
1 'polypeptide(L)'
;IAMETHCAVADYNPGTDRMTVWSPTQSTFGVRSCVAALLGMPMSHVRAIKTPMGGSFGCKQEMILEPLAAVGAKMTGRPVKLQLDRRETILCTVLRHPIKSEIRAKFDKGHILKALDLTAELDAGGYQGVSPDYMGSMFKKLSWVYGVEDVAYHATSTCTNTPMSGSYRGWGGPETAFIMENMMNAAAQKFRCDPLELRLKNILPPDAISKIGNFPLGDVRLEDVLRLGSERFRWSERRAAAQAQDRSSRYLKGVGLAVSTHTSGYYPRRLDWCTVTAKFEEDASASFNCNIHDHGCGTVAALKNIAAEELSIPPDSIDFPEGDTAYNALDNGCYTSRTIYVTGRAVQETAQKLKALLLENAAKLMDCDACELSCQDGMVFVTADPSRRKTYSDVVYYSADQYGGSGAIFVSHTYQPSSNPGPAAAHFAEVEVDTLTGLCRLTAYTAAHDVGKAINPELCRGQVGSALQQGMGLVFCEQVKIDPKTGQPLNATLQRYHVARACDFPHIETVLVENGSPEGPYGAKSIGESCFVPVAPALLAAVNDALQTDLTTLPLTPEKIIRAMQEKRKEASL
;
A
#
# COMPACT_ATOMS: atom_id res chain seq x y z
N ILE A 1 -7.44 -12.05 2.77
CA ILE A 1 -6.68 -13.03 1.96
C ILE A 1 -6.75 -12.68 0.48
N ALA A 2 -5.66 -12.99 -0.30
CA ALA A 2 -5.68 -12.87 -1.76
C ALA A 2 -6.62 -13.91 -2.39
N MET A 3 -7.34 -13.53 -3.47
CA MET A 3 -8.23 -14.48 -4.18
C MET A 3 -7.44 -15.56 -4.89
N GLU A 4 -6.34 -15.20 -5.53
CA GLU A 4 -5.39 -16.17 -6.09
C GLU A 4 -4.59 -16.85 -4.97
N THR A 5 -4.51 -18.17 -5.02
CA THR A 5 -3.65 -18.96 -4.13
C THR A 5 -2.18 -18.88 -4.58
N HIS A 6 -1.24 -19.30 -3.74
CA HIS A 6 0.18 -19.31 -4.11
C HIS A 6 0.46 -20.36 -5.16
N CYS A 7 1.27 -19.99 -6.15
CA CYS A 7 1.77 -20.90 -7.19
C CYS A 7 3.16 -20.47 -7.67
N ALA A 8 3.91 -21.41 -8.19
CA ALA A 8 5.19 -21.18 -8.88
C ALA A 8 5.41 -22.27 -9.93
N VAL A 9 6.07 -21.90 -11.02
CA VAL A 9 6.57 -22.82 -12.04
C VAL A 9 8.07 -22.62 -12.16
N ALA A 10 8.82 -23.71 -12.21
CA ALA A 10 10.27 -23.66 -12.45
C ALA A 10 10.64 -24.63 -13.55
N ASP A 11 11.59 -24.23 -14.38
CA ASP A 11 12.17 -25.04 -15.45
C ASP A 11 13.69 -24.94 -15.41
N TYR A 12 14.36 -26.09 -15.39
CA TYR A 12 15.81 -26.20 -15.37
C TYR A 12 16.34 -26.81 -16.67
N ASN A 13 17.19 -26.07 -17.35
CA ASN A 13 17.90 -26.55 -18.55
C ASN A 13 19.29 -27.07 -18.16
N PRO A 14 19.50 -28.39 -18.13
CA PRO A 14 20.81 -28.97 -17.77
C PRO A 14 21.91 -28.70 -18.80
N GLY A 15 21.58 -28.48 -20.08
CA GLY A 15 22.55 -28.20 -21.13
C GLY A 15 23.21 -26.82 -21.00
N THR A 16 22.56 -25.87 -20.37
CA THR A 16 23.06 -24.50 -20.16
C THR A 16 23.25 -24.15 -18.68
N ASP A 17 22.93 -25.06 -17.78
CA ASP A 17 22.87 -24.84 -16.32
C ASP A 17 22.07 -23.60 -15.95
N ARG A 18 20.87 -23.44 -16.54
CA ARG A 18 20.01 -22.28 -16.30
C ARG A 18 18.68 -22.70 -15.71
N MET A 19 18.22 -21.87 -14.75
CA MET A 19 16.91 -21.99 -14.08
C MET A 19 16.03 -20.81 -14.47
N THR A 20 14.80 -21.07 -14.91
CA THR A 20 13.76 -20.05 -15.07
C THR A 20 12.62 -20.31 -14.09
N VAL A 21 12.18 -19.30 -13.36
CA VAL A 21 11.07 -19.36 -12.40
C VAL A 21 10.03 -18.33 -12.79
N TRP A 22 8.79 -18.79 -12.96
CA TRP A 22 7.59 -17.94 -13.14
C TRP A 22 6.79 -17.93 -11.84
N SER A 23 6.53 -16.74 -11.31
CA SER A 23 5.82 -16.59 -10.04
C SER A 23 5.02 -15.28 -9.99
N PRO A 24 3.80 -15.29 -9.40
CA PRO A 24 3.07 -14.09 -9.02
C PRO A 24 3.67 -13.46 -7.77
N THR A 25 4.88 -12.98 -7.85
CA THR A 25 5.68 -12.43 -6.74
C THR A 25 5.72 -10.91 -6.74
N GLN A 26 5.94 -10.30 -5.57
CA GLN A 26 6.24 -8.87 -5.42
C GLN A 26 7.74 -8.55 -5.59
N SER A 27 8.60 -9.57 -5.79
CA SER A 27 10.05 -9.38 -5.92
C SER A 27 10.70 -10.47 -6.78
N THR A 28 10.82 -10.23 -8.06
CA THR A 28 11.54 -11.14 -8.97
C THR A 28 13.02 -11.30 -8.59
N PHE A 29 13.67 -10.20 -8.16
CA PHE A 29 15.06 -10.25 -7.69
C PHE A 29 15.22 -11.00 -6.37
N GLY A 30 14.21 -10.96 -5.49
CA GLY A 30 14.16 -11.80 -4.29
C GLY A 30 14.06 -13.28 -4.64
N VAL A 31 13.18 -13.65 -5.57
CA VAL A 31 13.07 -15.03 -6.10
C VAL A 31 14.41 -15.48 -6.69
N ARG A 32 15.01 -14.68 -7.59
CA ARG A 32 16.31 -14.99 -8.18
C ARG A 32 17.38 -15.26 -7.13
N SER A 33 17.50 -14.37 -6.16
CA SER A 33 18.53 -14.47 -5.11
C SER A 33 18.31 -15.69 -4.22
N CYS A 34 17.07 -15.97 -3.82
CA CYS A 34 16.72 -17.12 -2.99
C CYS A 34 17.00 -18.44 -3.70
N VAL A 35 16.57 -18.58 -4.95
CA VAL A 35 16.78 -19.80 -5.77
C VAL A 35 18.27 -20.00 -6.09
N ALA A 36 18.99 -18.94 -6.45
CA ALA A 36 20.42 -19.01 -6.72
C ALA A 36 21.21 -19.48 -5.51
N ALA A 37 20.93 -18.89 -4.33
CA ALA A 37 21.57 -19.27 -3.08
C ALA A 37 21.26 -20.73 -2.69
N LEU A 38 20.01 -21.15 -2.77
CA LEU A 38 19.58 -22.50 -2.42
C LEU A 38 20.23 -23.57 -3.30
N LEU A 39 20.33 -23.31 -4.62
CA LEU A 39 20.84 -24.29 -5.58
C LEU A 39 22.36 -24.17 -5.81
N GLY A 40 23.05 -23.22 -5.18
CA GLY A 40 24.47 -22.95 -5.39
C GLY A 40 24.77 -22.47 -6.82
N MET A 41 23.85 -21.78 -7.48
CA MET A 41 23.98 -21.31 -8.86
C MET A 41 24.37 -19.83 -8.90
N PRO A 42 25.13 -19.40 -9.94
CA PRO A 42 25.32 -17.96 -10.19
C PRO A 42 23.99 -17.26 -10.42
N MET A 43 23.82 -16.04 -9.90
CA MET A 43 22.57 -15.26 -10.11
C MET A 43 22.26 -15.01 -11.60
N SER A 44 23.28 -14.91 -12.45
CA SER A 44 23.14 -14.78 -13.91
C SER A 44 22.56 -16.03 -14.59
N HIS A 45 22.57 -17.19 -13.93
CA HIS A 45 21.96 -18.42 -14.40
C HIS A 45 20.52 -18.62 -13.95
N VAL A 46 20.02 -17.75 -13.07
CA VAL A 46 18.63 -17.79 -12.57
C VAL A 46 17.85 -16.61 -13.11
N ARG A 47 16.79 -16.89 -13.87
CA ARG A 47 15.82 -15.90 -14.37
C ARG A 47 14.53 -16.05 -13.60
N ALA A 48 14.03 -14.97 -13.04
CA ALA A 48 12.72 -14.89 -12.42
C ALA A 48 11.82 -13.96 -13.24
N ILE A 49 10.63 -14.43 -13.56
CA ILE A 49 9.64 -13.74 -14.39
C ILE A 49 8.37 -13.58 -13.56
N LYS A 50 7.90 -12.34 -13.42
CA LYS A 50 6.61 -12.05 -12.82
C LYS A 50 5.48 -12.46 -13.76
N THR A 51 4.49 -13.17 -13.22
CA THR A 51 3.24 -13.50 -13.91
C THR A 51 2.11 -12.59 -13.42
N PRO A 52 0.97 -12.47 -14.15
CA PRO A 52 -0.23 -11.83 -13.63
C PRO A 52 -0.57 -12.31 -12.23
N MET A 53 -1.05 -11.40 -11.37
CA MET A 53 -1.24 -11.67 -9.94
C MET A 53 -2.67 -11.35 -9.49
N GLY A 54 -3.38 -12.34 -9.01
CA GLY A 54 -4.75 -12.24 -8.47
C GLY A 54 -4.78 -11.75 -7.02
N GLY A 55 -4.02 -10.68 -6.73
CA GLY A 55 -3.86 -10.08 -5.41
C GLY A 55 -2.66 -10.60 -4.66
N SER A 56 -2.06 -9.74 -3.84
CA SER A 56 -0.94 -10.07 -2.96
C SER A 56 -1.12 -9.48 -1.55
N PHE A 57 -1.26 -8.17 -1.44
CA PHE A 57 -1.41 -7.45 -0.17
C PHE A 57 -0.24 -7.68 0.82
N GLY A 58 0.91 -8.13 0.32
CA GLY A 58 2.09 -8.49 1.10
C GLY A 58 2.32 -10.00 1.25
N CYS A 59 1.30 -10.85 1.14
CA CYS A 59 1.46 -12.29 1.38
C CYS A 59 2.28 -13.03 0.32
N LYS A 60 2.62 -12.39 -0.83
CA LYS A 60 3.48 -12.95 -1.87
C LYS A 60 4.84 -12.23 -1.94
N GLN A 61 5.32 -11.77 -0.80
CA GLN A 61 6.67 -11.21 -0.64
C GLN A 61 7.71 -12.27 -0.28
N GLU A 62 7.34 -13.16 0.62
CA GLU A 62 8.18 -14.27 1.06
C GLU A 62 8.22 -15.36 -0.02
N MET A 63 9.42 -15.93 -0.25
CA MET A 63 9.66 -17.00 -1.22
C MET A 63 9.29 -18.35 -0.59
N ILE A 64 8.10 -18.84 -0.87
CA ILE A 64 7.54 -20.07 -0.24
C ILE A 64 7.59 -21.25 -1.21
N LEU A 65 7.04 -21.10 -2.42
CA LEU A 65 6.94 -22.19 -3.39
C LEU A 65 8.04 -22.16 -4.44
N GLU A 66 8.58 -20.99 -4.73
CA GLU A 66 9.58 -20.78 -5.78
C GLU A 66 10.84 -21.62 -5.55
N PRO A 67 11.43 -21.66 -4.33
CA PRO A 67 12.58 -22.53 -4.04
C PRO A 67 12.24 -24.00 -4.20
N LEU A 68 11.06 -24.43 -3.75
CA LEU A 68 10.63 -25.84 -3.82
C LEU A 68 10.41 -26.28 -5.26
N ALA A 69 9.77 -25.45 -6.10
CA ALA A 69 9.60 -25.72 -7.52
C ALA A 69 10.94 -25.80 -8.25
N ALA A 70 11.88 -24.90 -7.92
CA ALA A 70 13.22 -24.89 -8.50
C ALA A 70 14.05 -26.16 -8.14
N VAL A 71 14.01 -26.59 -6.87
CA VAL A 71 14.63 -27.86 -6.44
C VAL A 71 14.03 -29.03 -7.21
N GLY A 72 12.69 -29.11 -7.26
CA GLY A 72 11.99 -30.16 -8.01
C GLY A 72 12.36 -30.19 -9.48
N ALA A 73 12.43 -29.04 -10.15
CA ALA A 73 12.84 -28.92 -11.55
C ALA A 73 14.28 -29.40 -11.78
N LYS A 74 15.22 -29.00 -10.90
CA LYS A 74 16.63 -29.42 -10.99
C LYS A 74 16.80 -30.92 -10.75
N MET A 75 16.07 -31.50 -9.80
CA MET A 75 16.11 -32.94 -9.49
C MET A 75 15.53 -33.82 -10.59
N THR A 76 14.45 -33.37 -11.22
CA THR A 76 13.72 -34.17 -12.22
C THR A 76 14.22 -33.92 -13.65
N GLY A 77 14.91 -32.81 -13.91
CA GLY A 77 15.26 -32.34 -15.25
C GLY A 77 14.04 -32.00 -16.11
N ARG A 78 12.89 -31.65 -15.48
CA ARG A 78 11.60 -31.33 -16.13
C ARG A 78 10.99 -30.10 -15.48
N PRO A 79 10.12 -29.35 -16.19
CA PRO A 79 9.35 -28.28 -15.59
C PRO A 79 8.51 -28.79 -14.42
N VAL A 80 8.50 -28.06 -13.32
CA VAL A 80 7.72 -28.35 -12.10
C VAL A 80 6.80 -27.18 -11.79
N LYS A 81 5.50 -27.46 -11.65
CA LYS A 81 4.50 -26.52 -11.14
C LYS A 81 4.06 -26.92 -9.74
N LEU A 82 4.13 -26.00 -8.81
CA LEU A 82 3.51 -26.11 -7.49
C LEU A 82 2.39 -25.09 -7.38
N GLN A 83 1.24 -25.52 -6.86
CA GLN A 83 0.10 -24.65 -6.62
C GLN A 83 -0.61 -25.12 -5.36
N LEU A 84 -0.77 -24.22 -4.39
CA LEU A 84 -1.55 -24.50 -3.17
C LEU A 84 -3.05 -24.36 -3.46
N ASP A 85 -3.85 -25.16 -2.78
CA ASP A 85 -5.28 -24.88 -2.65
C ASP A 85 -5.53 -23.80 -1.58
N ARG A 86 -6.78 -23.44 -1.32
CA ARG A 86 -7.14 -22.42 -0.32
C ARG A 86 -6.78 -22.84 1.09
N ARG A 87 -6.95 -24.09 1.43
CA ARG A 87 -6.63 -24.63 2.74
C ARG A 87 -5.13 -24.62 2.97
N GLU A 88 -4.37 -25.10 2.01
CA GLU A 88 -2.91 -25.09 2.03
C GLU A 88 -2.37 -23.66 2.11
N THR A 89 -2.95 -22.71 1.37
CA THR A 89 -2.56 -21.30 1.44
C THR A 89 -2.69 -20.73 2.86
N ILE A 90 -3.78 -21.03 3.57
CA ILE A 90 -3.96 -20.55 4.95
C ILE A 90 -3.03 -21.28 5.93
N LEU A 91 -2.71 -22.55 5.67
CA LEU A 91 -1.84 -23.36 6.53
C LEU A 91 -0.36 -23.05 6.36
N CYS A 92 0.09 -22.83 5.13
CA CYS A 92 1.52 -22.87 4.76
C CYS A 92 2.08 -21.51 4.34
N THR A 93 1.25 -20.44 4.27
CA THR A 93 1.70 -19.10 3.90
C THR A 93 1.51 -18.11 5.05
N VAL A 94 1.86 -16.85 4.79
CA VAL A 94 1.87 -15.85 5.86
C VAL A 94 0.49 -15.26 6.13
N LEU A 95 0.20 -15.05 7.41
CA LEU A 95 -0.97 -14.35 7.93
C LEU A 95 -0.53 -13.01 8.57
N ARG A 96 -1.49 -12.12 8.86
CA ARG A 96 -1.21 -10.92 9.65
C ARG A 96 -0.87 -11.32 11.09
N HIS A 97 0.11 -10.66 11.69
CA HIS A 97 0.53 -10.92 13.08
C HIS A 97 -0.64 -10.72 14.07
N PRO A 98 -1.01 -11.72 14.84
CA PRO A 98 -1.78 -11.51 16.07
C PRO A 98 -0.94 -10.69 17.05
N ILE A 99 -1.55 -9.64 17.62
CA ILE A 99 -0.85 -8.73 18.54
C ILE A 99 -1.70 -8.50 19.78
N LYS A 100 -1.05 -8.57 20.94
CA LYS A 100 -1.57 -8.10 22.21
C LYS A 100 -0.73 -6.92 22.67
N SER A 101 -1.36 -5.83 23.10
CA SER A 101 -0.64 -4.62 23.48
C SER A 101 -1.28 -3.93 24.69
N GLU A 102 -0.43 -3.27 25.46
CA GLU A 102 -0.83 -2.33 26.51
C GLU A 102 -0.13 -0.99 26.24
N ILE A 103 -0.92 0.09 26.20
CA ILE A 103 -0.41 1.44 26.03
C ILE A 103 -0.79 2.33 27.21
N ARG A 104 0.18 3.10 27.70
CA ARG A 104 0.00 4.17 28.68
C ARG A 104 0.40 5.49 28.04
N ALA A 105 -0.38 6.53 28.26
CA ALA A 105 -0.13 7.84 27.69
C ALA A 105 -0.23 8.93 28.75
N LYS A 106 0.65 9.92 28.66
CA LYS A 106 0.62 11.12 29.50
C LYS A 106 0.29 12.34 28.65
N PHE A 107 -0.73 13.06 29.07
CA PHE A 107 -1.13 14.34 28.49
C PHE A 107 -0.89 15.46 29.51
N ASP A 108 -0.58 16.65 29.02
CA ASP A 108 -0.52 17.85 29.86
C ASP A 108 -1.92 18.44 30.13
N LYS A 109 -1.99 19.54 30.88
CA LYS A 109 -3.24 20.22 31.21
C LYS A 109 -3.95 20.82 29.99
N GLY A 110 -3.24 21.05 28.89
CA GLY A 110 -3.77 21.50 27.61
C GLY A 110 -4.23 20.36 26.71
N HIS A 111 -4.20 19.12 27.19
CA HIS A 111 -4.51 17.88 26.46
C HIS A 111 -3.51 17.60 25.31
N ILE A 112 -2.26 18.03 25.48
CA ILE A 112 -1.17 17.71 24.53
C ILE A 112 -0.48 16.43 25.00
N LEU A 113 -0.31 15.47 24.07
CA LEU A 113 0.39 14.22 24.30
C LEU A 113 1.88 14.48 24.58
N LYS A 114 2.39 13.98 25.71
CA LYS A 114 3.77 14.18 26.14
C LYS A 114 4.59 12.91 26.14
N ALA A 115 4.01 11.80 26.63
CA ALA A 115 4.76 10.58 26.74
C ALA A 115 3.88 9.36 26.41
N LEU A 116 4.53 8.31 25.92
CA LEU A 116 3.96 7.00 25.62
C LEU A 116 4.82 5.90 26.22
N ASP A 117 4.15 4.88 26.75
CA ASP A 117 4.77 3.61 27.13
C ASP A 117 3.93 2.50 26.50
N LEU A 118 4.50 1.79 25.51
CA LEU A 118 3.85 0.72 24.75
C LEU A 118 4.57 -0.60 24.93
N THR A 119 3.85 -1.58 25.46
CA THR A 119 4.27 -2.98 25.46
C THR A 119 3.46 -3.74 24.41
N ALA A 120 4.11 -4.55 23.56
CA ALA A 120 3.48 -5.35 22.52
C ALA A 120 4.05 -6.78 22.48
N GLU A 121 3.17 -7.76 22.37
CA GLU A 121 3.48 -9.17 22.20
C GLU A 121 2.94 -9.62 20.84
N LEU A 122 3.81 -10.11 19.96
CA LEU A 122 3.47 -10.57 18.61
C LEU A 122 3.61 -12.09 18.54
N ASP A 123 2.65 -12.74 17.92
CA ASP A 123 2.75 -14.14 17.52
C ASP A 123 3.37 -14.23 16.12
N ALA A 124 4.58 -14.81 16.02
CA ALA A 124 5.28 -15.03 14.76
C ALA A 124 4.82 -16.31 14.03
N GLY A 125 4.05 -17.16 14.71
CA GLY A 125 3.76 -18.50 14.23
C GLY A 125 4.98 -19.42 14.27
N GLY A 126 5.05 -20.40 13.39
CA GLY A 126 6.09 -21.42 13.38
C GLY A 126 7.52 -20.93 13.14
N TYR A 127 7.68 -19.72 12.59
CA TYR A 127 8.98 -19.11 12.26
C TYR A 127 8.98 -17.63 12.55
N GLN A 128 10.13 -17.10 13.03
CA GLN A 128 10.29 -15.65 13.26
C GLN A 128 10.10 -14.82 11.98
N GLY A 129 10.59 -15.29 10.83
CA GLY A 129 10.46 -14.61 9.58
C GLY A 129 10.81 -13.12 9.67
N VAL A 130 9.88 -12.27 9.26
CA VAL A 130 10.02 -10.81 9.23
C VAL A 130 9.56 -10.11 10.53
N SER A 131 9.17 -10.86 11.57
CA SER A 131 8.59 -10.30 12.81
C SER A 131 9.48 -9.29 13.54
N PRO A 132 10.82 -9.45 13.62
CA PRO A 132 11.69 -8.45 14.23
C PRO A 132 11.65 -7.11 13.51
N ASP A 133 11.69 -7.11 12.16
CA ASP A 133 11.59 -5.90 11.35
C ASP A 133 10.21 -5.24 11.47
N TYR A 134 9.17 -6.06 11.62
CA TYR A 134 7.80 -5.60 11.81
C TYR A 134 7.65 -4.81 13.11
N MET A 135 8.18 -5.32 14.22
CA MET A 135 8.22 -4.61 15.51
C MET A 135 8.98 -3.29 15.42
N GLY A 136 10.13 -3.29 14.76
CA GLY A 136 10.90 -2.07 14.51
C GLY A 136 10.14 -1.04 13.66
N SER A 137 9.30 -1.50 12.74
CA SER A 137 8.43 -0.62 11.95
C SER A 137 7.28 -0.02 12.79
N MET A 138 6.68 -0.80 13.68
CA MET A 138 5.66 -0.31 14.63
C MET A 138 6.23 0.81 15.50
N PHE A 139 7.42 0.60 16.08
CA PHE A 139 8.09 1.59 16.92
C PHE A 139 8.25 2.94 16.21
N LYS A 140 8.81 2.95 15.01
CA LYS A 140 9.05 4.18 14.25
C LYS A 140 7.78 4.98 13.99
N LYS A 141 6.67 4.30 13.73
CA LYS A 141 5.39 4.92 13.39
C LYS A 141 4.65 5.55 14.58
N LEU A 142 5.08 5.29 15.82
CA LEU A 142 4.49 5.93 17.00
C LEU A 142 4.60 7.46 17.00
N SER A 143 5.60 8.03 16.32
CA SER A 143 5.84 9.48 16.25
C SER A 143 5.60 10.10 14.88
N TRP A 144 4.76 9.49 14.02
CA TRP A 144 4.53 10.01 12.67
C TRP A 144 3.25 10.83 12.50
N VAL A 145 2.30 10.65 13.41
CA VAL A 145 1.02 11.36 13.39
C VAL A 145 0.95 12.40 14.49
N TYR A 146 1.33 12.01 15.70
CA TYR A 146 1.23 12.85 16.89
C TYR A 146 2.62 13.22 17.41
N GLY A 147 2.73 14.49 17.86
CA GLY A 147 3.92 14.93 18.59
C GLY A 147 4.01 14.21 19.94
N VAL A 148 5.13 13.57 20.21
CA VAL A 148 5.41 12.92 21.48
C VAL A 148 6.83 13.24 21.92
N GLU A 149 7.03 13.58 23.22
CA GLU A 149 8.33 13.97 23.75
C GLU A 149 9.14 12.75 24.19
N ASP A 150 8.50 11.84 24.95
CA ASP A 150 9.11 10.64 25.51
C ASP A 150 8.38 9.39 25.05
N VAL A 151 9.13 8.37 24.64
CA VAL A 151 8.59 7.08 24.21
C VAL A 151 9.36 5.94 24.84
N ALA A 152 8.66 5.09 25.60
CA ALA A 152 9.12 3.76 25.97
C ALA A 152 8.42 2.72 25.08
N TYR A 153 9.17 1.76 24.56
CA TYR A 153 8.65 0.71 23.71
C TYR A 153 9.28 -0.63 24.03
N HIS A 154 8.46 -1.60 24.38
CA HIS A 154 8.86 -2.96 24.67
C HIS A 154 8.05 -3.89 23.75
N ALA A 155 8.72 -4.61 22.86
CA ALA A 155 8.06 -5.57 21.99
C ALA A 155 8.77 -6.90 22.01
N THR A 156 7.98 -7.96 22.06
CA THR A 156 8.46 -9.34 21.95
C THR A 156 7.74 -10.05 20.83
N SER A 157 8.45 -10.93 20.13
CA SER A 157 7.89 -11.81 19.13
C SER A 157 8.18 -13.24 19.51
N THR A 158 7.13 -14.05 19.63
CA THR A 158 7.19 -15.43 20.09
C THR A 158 6.85 -16.38 18.95
N CYS A 159 7.68 -17.42 18.76
CA CYS A 159 7.31 -18.53 17.89
C CYS A 159 6.30 -19.44 18.58
N THR A 160 5.28 -19.86 17.83
CA THR A 160 4.21 -20.73 18.29
C THR A 160 3.92 -21.83 17.25
N ASN A 161 3.00 -22.72 17.54
CA ASN A 161 2.57 -23.78 16.61
C ASN A 161 1.45 -23.33 15.65
N THR A 162 1.28 -22.01 15.46
CA THR A 162 0.29 -21.45 14.53
C THR A 162 0.91 -21.24 13.14
N PRO A 163 0.11 -21.00 12.08
CA PRO A 163 0.63 -20.60 10.78
C PRO A 163 1.54 -19.38 10.90
N MET A 164 2.56 -19.29 10.04
CA MET A 164 3.55 -18.22 10.05
C MET A 164 2.89 -16.84 9.87
N SER A 165 3.32 -15.88 10.67
CA SER A 165 2.97 -14.49 10.49
C SER A 165 3.98 -13.80 9.56
N GLY A 166 3.51 -12.84 8.75
CA GLY A 166 4.37 -12.16 7.79
C GLY A 166 3.79 -10.87 7.25
N SER A 167 4.24 -10.52 6.07
CA SER A 167 3.89 -9.26 5.43
C SER A 167 2.41 -9.18 5.09
N TYR A 168 1.79 -8.09 5.51
CA TYR A 168 0.44 -7.72 5.10
C TYR A 168 0.31 -6.20 4.99
N ARG A 169 -0.63 -5.73 4.14
CA ARG A 169 -0.87 -4.33 3.77
C ARG A 169 -0.70 -3.36 4.95
N GLY A 170 0.26 -2.42 4.85
CA GLY A 170 0.55 -1.40 5.85
C GLY A 170 1.70 -1.69 6.80
N TRP A 171 2.28 -2.91 6.83
CA TRP A 171 3.53 -3.26 7.54
C TRP A 171 3.68 -2.61 8.93
N GLY A 172 2.91 -3.04 9.92
CA GLY A 172 2.90 -2.50 11.28
C GLY A 172 2.19 -1.14 11.43
N GLY A 173 1.84 -0.47 10.34
CA GLY A 173 1.08 0.79 10.36
C GLY A 173 -0.34 0.64 10.89
N PRO A 174 -1.13 -0.33 10.40
CA PRO A 174 -2.47 -0.57 10.89
C PRO A 174 -2.52 -0.91 12.37
N GLU A 175 -1.56 -1.69 12.86
CA GLU A 175 -1.45 -2.07 14.27
C GLU A 175 -1.09 -0.87 15.13
N THR A 176 -0.09 -0.09 14.72
CA THR A 176 0.29 1.15 15.42
C THR A 176 -0.86 2.15 15.42
N ALA A 177 -1.51 2.36 14.27
CA ALA A 177 -2.67 3.26 14.19
C ALA A 177 -3.83 2.76 15.06
N PHE A 178 -4.11 1.45 15.06
CA PHE A 178 -5.14 0.88 15.92
C PHE A 178 -4.88 1.17 17.40
N ILE A 179 -3.66 0.97 17.87
CA ILE A 179 -3.25 1.22 19.26
C ILE A 179 -3.33 2.72 19.58
N MET A 180 -2.74 3.57 18.74
CA MET A 180 -2.68 5.02 18.98
C MET A 180 -4.05 5.68 18.89
N GLU A 181 -4.86 5.31 17.91
CA GLU A 181 -6.19 5.91 17.71
C GLU A 181 -7.19 5.50 18.81
N ASN A 182 -7.09 4.25 19.30
CA ASN A 182 -7.89 3.83 20.46
C ASN A 182 -7.46 4.58 21.73
N MET A 183 -6.18 4.80 21.93
CA MET A 183 -5.65 5.63 23.03
C MET A 183 -6.18 7.06 22.93
N MET A 184 -6.17 7.67 21.73
CA MET A 184 -6.71 9.02 21.52
C MET A 184 -8.22 9.08 21.75
N ASN A 185 -8.98 8.04 21.38
CA ASN A 185 -10.42 7.96 21.66
C ASN A 185 -10.70 7.86 23.17
N ALA A 186 -9.95 7.01 23.88
CA ALA A 186 -10.06 6.90 25.35
C ALA A 186 -9.67 8.21 26.06
N ALA A 187 -8.65 8.93 25.54
CA ALA A 187 -8.29 10.24 26.04
C ALA A 187 -9.40 11.27 25.80
N ALA A 188 -10.00 11.32 24.60
CA ALA A 188 -11.10 12.23 24.29
C ALA A 188 -12.31 12.00 25.19
N GLN A 189 -12.65 10.74 25.45
CA GLN A 189 -13.72 10.36 26.37
C GLN A 189 -13.41 10.83 27.81
N LYS A 190 -12.19 10.56 28.29
CA LYS A 190 -11.75 10.98 29.65
C LYS A 190 -11.73 12.50 29.79
N PHE A 191 -11.33 13.24 28.77
CA PHE A 191 -11.30 14.70 28.77
C PHE A 191 -12.66 15.32 28.46
N ARG A 192 -13.63 14.51 28.05
CA ARG A 192 -14.97 14.96 27.61
C ARG A 192 -14.91 15.99 26.50
N CYS A 193 -14.02 15.78 25.54
CA CYS A 193 -13.84 16.66 24.39
C CYS A 193 -14.17 15.95 23.06
N ASP A 194 -14.27 16.73 21.98
CA ASP A 194 -14.47 16.15 20.66
C ASP A 194 -13.20 15.41 20.21
N PRO A 195 -13.30 14.13 19.77
CA PRO A 195 -12.16 13.36 19.26
C PRO A 195 -11.46 14.00 18.06
N LEU A 196 -12.18 14.76 17.21
CA LEU A 196 -11.60 15.50 16.10
C LEU A 196 -10.73 16.65 16.62
N GLU A 197 -11.26 17.45 17.54
CA GLU A 197 -10.54 18.58 18.14
C GLU A 197 -9.29 18.13 18.91
N LEU A 198 -9.38 16.99 19.61
CA LEU A 198 -8.20 16.44 20.30
C LEU A 198 -7.11 16.07 19.32
N ARG A 199 -7.46 15.49 18.15
CA ARG A 199 -6.50 15.16 17.11
C ARG A 199 -5.89 16.40 16.48
N LEU A 200 -6.68 17.37 16.09
CA LEU A 200 -6.21 18.63 15.51
C LEU A 200 -5.21 19.37 16.42
N LYS A 201 -5.34 19.22 17.74
CA LYS A 201 -4.38 19.80 18.70
C LYS A 201 -3.05 19.05 18.78
N ASN A 202 -3.03 17.76 18.41
CA ASN A 202 -1.90 16.86 18.67
C ASN A 202 -1.17 16.42 17.40
N ILE A 203 -1.76 16.58 16.22
CA ILE A 203 -1.12 16.18 14.95
C ILE A 203 0.12 17.01 14.68
N LEU A 204 1.08 16.38 14.01
CA LEU A 204 2.28 17.03 13.54
C LEU A 204 1.99 17.95 12.34
N PRO A 205 2.67 19.11 12.23
CA PRO A 205 2.60 19.94 11.04
C PRO A 205 3.35 19.29 9.87
N PRO A 206 3.12 19.77 8.63
CA PRO A 206 3.98 19.39 7.49
C PRO A 206 5.46 19.62 7.80
N ASP A 207 6.33 18.82 7.19
CA ASP A 207 7.78 18.86 7.33
C ASP A 207 8.32 18.65 8.76
N ALA A 208 7.49 18.11 9.65
CA ALA A 208 7.91 17.74 10.99
C ALA A 208 9.02 16.67 10.95
N ILE A 209 9.88 16.69 11.96
CA ILE A 209 10.93 15.68 12.15
C ILE A 209 10.37 14.57 13.07
N SER A 210 10.42 13.32 12.59
CA SER A 210 10.13 12.17 13.43
C SER A 210 11.12 12.11 14.59
N LYS A 211 10.64 12.13 15.83
CA LYS A 211 11.50 12.01 17.02
C LYS A 211 12.14 10.62 17.13
N ILE A 212 11.45 9.60 16.63
CA ILE A 212 11.99 8.24 16.57
C ILE A 212 12.68 8.06 15.22
N GLY A 213 14.01 8.05 15.21
CA GLY A 213 14.82 7.90 14.00
C GLY A 213 15.36 9.21 13.43
N ASN A 214 14.91 10.36 13.93
CA ASN A 214 15.43 11.69 13.63
C ASN A 214 15.57 12.00 12.12
N PHE A 215 14.45 11.84 11.38
CA PHE A 215 14.40 12.16 9.95
C PHE A 215 13.14 12.98 9.62
N PRO A 216 13.17 13.81 8.56
CA PRO A 216 12.03 14.58 8.14
C PRO A 216 10.92 13.67 7.62
N LEU A 217 9.68 13.94 8.03
CA LEU A 217 8.49 13.23 7.56
C LEU A 217 8.01 13.73 6.19
N GLY A 218 8.52 14.88 5.76
CA GLY A 218 8.12 15.56 4.53
C GLY A 218 6.74 16.23 4.66
N ASP A 219 6.19 16.60 3.51
CA ASP A 219 4.91 17.31 3.42
C ASP A 219 3.72 16.38 3.70
N VAL A 220 3.45 16.07 4.98
CA VAL A 220 2.33 15.22 5.42
C VAL A 220 1.14 16.10 5.81
N ARG A 221 0.04 16.04 5.07
CA ARG A 221 -1.13 16.92 5.19
C ARG A 221 -2.21 16.36 6.12
N LEU A 222 -1.85 16.10 7.39
CA LEU A 222 -2.77 15.52 8.40
C LEU A 222 -3.97 16.43 8.70
N GLU A 223 -3.76 17.73 8.80
CA GLU A 223 -4.82 18.69 9.08
C GLU A 223 -5.82 18.77 7.92
N ASP A 224 -5.33 18.82 6.67
CA ASP A 224 -6.17 18.92 5.48
C ASP A 224 -7.11 17.72 5.34
N VAL A 225 -6.59 16.50 5.51
CA VAL A 225 -7.43 15.28 5.44
C VAL A 225 -8.44 15.21 6.59
N LEU A 226 -8.09 15.68 7.79
CA LEU A 226 -9.03 15.73 8.92
C LEU A 226 -10.13 16.76 8.68
N ARG A 227 -9.81 17.98 8.26
CA ARG A 227 -10.78 19.05 8.03
C ARG A 227 -11.70 18.74 6.87
N LEU A 228 -11.16 18.45 5.69
CA LEU A 228 -11.95 18.14 4.51
C LEU A 228 -12.77 16.86 4.68
N GLY A 229 -12.18 15.81 5.30
CA GLY A 229 -12.89 14.57 5.60
C GLY A 229 -14.05 14.80 6.58
N SER A 230 -13.84 15.58 7.64
CA SER A 230 -14.90 15.89 8.63
C SER A 230 -16.06 16.71 8.05
N GLU A 231 -15.75 17.67 7.17
CA GLU A 231 -16.74 18.47 6.45
C GLU A 231 -17.61 17.57 5.55
N ARG A 232 -16.99 16.78 4.71
CA ARG A 232 -17.68 15.86 3.79
C ARG A 232 -18.51 14.81 4.53
N PHE A 233 -17.97 14.27 5.60
CA PHE A 233 -18.71 13.33 6.46
C PHE A 233 -19.83 13.98 7.24
N ARG A 234 -19.84 15.31 7.38
CA ARG A 234 -20.75 16.08 8.25
C ARG A 234 -20.59 15.64 9.71
N TRP A 235 -19.34 15.63 10.19
CA TRP A 235 -18.96 15.07 11.49
C TRP A 235 -19.81 15.62 12.64
N SER A 236 -19.90 16.95 12.77
CA SER A 236 -20.61 17.59 13.89
C SER A 236 -22.09 17.23 13.94
N GLU A 237 -22.76 17.17 12.78
CA GLU A 237 -24.19 16.84 12.69
C GLU A 237 -24.44 15.36 13.05
N ARG A 238 -23.66 14.45 12.45
CA ARG A 238 -23.80 13.00 12.71
C ARG A 238 -23.48 12.66 14.15
N ARG A 239 -22.45 13.30 14.72
CA ARG A 239 -22.07 13.12 16.11
C ARG A 239 -23.16 13.63 17.05
N ALA A 240 -23.71 14.82 16.81
CA ALA A 240 -24.82 15.35 17.60
C ALA A 240 -26.06 14.44 17.55
N ALA A 241 -26.39 13.91 16.36
CA ALA A 241 -27.48 12.96 16.19
C ALA A 241 -27.24 11.65 16.96
N ALA A 242 -26.02 11.10 16.90
CA ALA A 242 -25.64 9.91 17.65
C ALA A 242 -25.66 10.12 19.17
N GLN A 243 -25.35 11.31 19.65
CA GLN A 243 -25.42 11.66 21.08
C GLN A 243 -26.84 11.87 21.58
N ALA A 244 -27.73 12.45 20.75
CA ALA A 244 -29.09 12.76 21.09
C ALA A 244 -30.08 11.58 20.94
N GLN A 245 -29.65 10.44 20.43
CA GLN A 245 -30.51 9.28 20.18
C GLN A 245 -31.04 8.65 21.47
N ASP A 246 -32.23 8.04 21.39
CA ASP A 246 -32.78 7.22 22.47
C ASP A 246 -31.94 5.95 22.68
N ARG A 247 -31.28 5.87 23.81
CA ARG A 247 -30.40 4.73 24.19
C ARG A 247 -31.15 3.42 24.51
N SER A 248 -32.49 3.48 24.65
CA SER A 248 -33.32 2.28 24.77
C SER A 248 -33.70 1.66 23.42
N SER A 249 -33.41 2.35 22.32
CA SER A 249 -33.67 1.87 20.97
C SER A 249 -32.92 0.55 20.67
N ARG A 250 -33.58 -0.31 19.90
CA ARG A 250 -32.93 -1.55 19.38
C ARG A 250 -31.76 -1.23 18.47
N TYR A 251 -31.85 -0.19 17.66
CA TYR A 251 -30.80 0.20 16.73
C TYR A 251 -30.12 1.46 17.24
N LEU A 252 -28.83 1.34 17.54
CA LEU A 252 -28.01 2.45 18.01
C LEU A 252 -26.99 2.84 16.97
N LYS A 253 -26.93 4.12 16.66
CA LYS A 253 -25.93 4.70 15.77
C LYS A 253 -24.74 5.25 16.55
N GLY A 254 -23.56 5.16 15.93
CA GLY A 254 -22.37 5.78 16.46
C GLY A 254 -21.44 6.21 15.34
N VAL A 255 -20.61 7.20 15.63
CA VAL A 255 -19.64 7.75 14.70
C VAL A 255 -18.23 7.60 15.22
N GLY A 256 -17.29 7.32 14.31
CA GLY A 256 -15.88 7.17 14.64
C GLY A 256 -14.99 7.80 13.59
N LEU A 257 -13.82 8.22 14.01
CA LEU A 257 -12.79 8.71 13.12
C LEU A 257 -11.42 8.15 13.51
N ALA A 258 -10.52 8.08 12.54
CA ALA A 258 -9.13 7.78 12.74
C ALA A 258 -8.27 8.52 11.71
N VAL A 259 -7.06 8.90 12.09
CA VAL A 259 -6.08 9.55 11.22
C VAL A 259 -4.78 8.76 11.22
N SER A 260 -4.10 8.75 10.10
CA SER A 260 -2.84 8.03 9.96
C SER A 260 -1.96 8.61 8.86
N THR A 261 -0.73 8.14 8.81
CA THR A 261 0.16 8.30 7.67
C THR A 261 0.90 7.00 7.38
N HIS A 262 1.48 6.91 6.20
CA HIS A 262 2.31 5.78 5.78
C HIS A 262 3.56 6.30 5.05
N THR A 263 4.25 5.48 4.27
CA THR A 263 5.41 5.83 3.47
C THR A 263 5.09 5.82 1.99
N SER A 264 5.88 6.54 1.19
CA SER A 264 5.89 6.48 -0.27
C SER A 264 7.15 5.81 -0.84
N GLY A 265 7.96 5.16 0.01
CA GLY A 265 9.21 4.51 -0.36
C GLY A 265 10.02 4.03 0.84
N TYR A 266 11.28 3.64 0.59
CA TYR A 266 12.19 3.15 1.64
C TYR A 266 13.00 4.24 2.32
N TYR A 267 13.26 5.35 1.63
CA TYR A 267 14.06 6.44 2.21
C TYR A 267 13.45 6.97 3.51
N PRO A 268 14.22 7.35 4.53
CA PRO A 268 15.67 7.22 4.68
C PRO A 268 16.12 5.88 5.29
N ARG A 269 15.19 4.92 5.47
CA ARG A 269 15.48 3.64 6.13
C ARG A 269 16.60 2.86 5.43
N ARG A 270 16.58 2.87 4.09
CA ARG A 270 17.61 2.35 3.21
C ARG A 270 17.54 3.06 1.87
N LEU A 271 18.55 2.88 1.04
CA LEU A 271 18.55 3.41 -0.32
C LEU A 271 17.33 2.89 -1.08
N ASP A 272 16.70 3.80 -1.79
CA ASP A 272 15.64 3.50 -2.74
C ASP A 272 16.03 4.03 -4.12
N TRP A 273 15.71 3.28 -5.16
CA TRP A 273 15.99 3.66 -6.54
C TRP A 273 15.09 2.89 -7.50
N CYS A 274 14.96 3.43 -8.70
CA CYS A 274 14.43 2.69 -9.83
C CYS A 274 15.24 3.02 -11.08
N THR A 275 15.64 2.02 -11.83
CA THR A 275 16.29 2.16 -13.15
C THR A 275 15.26 1.81 -14.21
N VAL A 276 15.07 2.72 -15.17
CA VAL A 276 14.18 2.55 -16.30
C VAL A 276 14.98 2.67 -17.59
N THR A 277 14.73 1.79 -18.54
CA THR A 277 15.19 1.93 -19.92
C THR A 277 13.98 2.17 -20.81
N ALA A 278 14.11 3.02 -21.83
CA ALA A 278 13.06 3.29 -22.78
C ALA A 278 13.60 3.46 -24.19
N LYS A 279 12.78 3.10 -25.17
CA LYS A 279 13.07 3.29 -26.60
C LYS A 279 11.79 3.60 -27.37
N PHE A 280 11.95 4.21 -28.55
CA PHE A 280 10.95 4.17 -29.59
C PHE A 280 11.18 2.97 -30.51
N GLU A 281 10.09 2.32 -30.91
CA GLU A 281 10.05 1.37 -32.00
C GLU A 281 9.87 2.10 -33.34
N GLU A 282 10.03 1.41 -34.46
CA GLU A 282 9.99 1.97 -35.81
C GLU A 282 8.62 2.60 -36.16
N ASP A 283 7.54 2.09 -35.58
CA ASP A 283 6.18 2.62 -35.72
C ASP A 283 5.87 3.79 -34.78
N ALA A 284 6.88 4.27 -34.03
CA ALA A 284 6.79 5.29 -33.00
C ALA A 284 6.03 4.90 -31.74
N SER A 285 5.69 3.61 -31.54
CA SER A 285 5.34 3.12 -30.21
C SER A 285 6.54 3.17 -29.27
N ALA A 286 6.32 3.27 -27.97
CA ALA A 286 7.39 3.34 -26.99
C ALA A 286 7.37 2.13 -26.06
N SER A 287 8.55 1.56 -25.81
CA SER A 287 8.73 0.46 -24.85
C SER A 287 9.53 0.95 -23.65
N PHE A 288 9.00 0.70 -22.45
CA PHE A 288 9.65 1.01 -21.18
C PHE A 288 9.91 -0.27 -20.40
N ASN A 289 11.14 -0.46 -19.94
CA ASN A 289 11.49 -1.62 -19.12
C ASN A 289 11.97 -1.17 -17.74
N CYS A 290 11.27 -1.62 -16.72
CA CYS A 290 11.66 -1.54 -15.32
C CYS A 290 11.00 -2.69 -14.53
N ASN A 291 11.46 -2.92 -13.31
CA ASN A 291 10.99 -4.05 -12.52
C ASN A 291 9.64 -3.75 -11.86
N ILE A 292 8.54 -3.85 -12.63
CA ILE A 292 7.18 -3.58 -12.18
C ILE A 292 6.51 -4.87 -11.70
N HIS A 293 5.71 -4.74 -10.65
CA HIS A 293 4.88 -5.82 -10.12
C HIS A 293 3.46 -5.28 -9.89
N ASP A 294 2.62 -5.27 -10.92
CA ASP A 294 1.20 -4.96 -10.72
C ASP A 294 0.51 -6.17 -10.05
N HIS A 295 -0.22 -5.91 -8.97
CA HIS A 295 -0.98 -6.92 -8.24
C HIS A 295 -2.48 -6.58 -8.19
N GLY A 296 -2.99 -5.92 -9.24
CA GLY A 296 -4.38 -5.51 -9.40
C GLY A 296 -4.65 -4.08 -8.94
N CYS A 297 -3.60 -3.31 -8.64
CA CYS A 297 -3.73 -1.89 -8.27
C CYS A 297 -3.71 -0.93 -9.45
N GLY A 298 -3.48 -1.42 -10.68
CA GLY A 298 -3.44 -0.62 -11.90
C GLY A 298 -2.15 0.20 -12.06
N THR A 299 -1.06 -0.25 -11.46
CA THR A 299 0.24 0.43 -11.53
C THR A 299 0.74 0.61 -12.95
N VAL A 300 0.63 -0.44 -13.79
CA VAL A 300 1.05 -0.37 -15.20
C VAL A 300 0.27 0.71 -15.95
N ALA A 301 -1.05 0.79 -15.76
CA ALA A 301 -1.88 1.82 -16.38
C ALA A 301 -1.48 3.24 -15.93
N ALA A 302 -1.19 3.43 -14.64
CA ALA A 302 -0.74 4.72 -14.11
C ALA A 302 0.64 5.12 -14.68
N LEU A 303 1.58 4.18 -14.82
CA LEU A 303 2.90 4.44 -15.41
C LEU A 303 2.80 4.75 -16.91
N LYS A 304 1.90 4.08 -17.64
CA LYS A 304 1.59 4.42 -19.05
C LYS A 304 1.06 5.85 -19.18
N ASN A 305 0.18 6.28 -18.28
CA ASN A 305 -0.32 7.66 -18.28
C ASN A 305 0.82 8.68 -18.06
N ILE A 306 1.75 8.41 -17.14
CA ILE A 306 2.91 9.28 -16.89
C ILE A 306 3.79 9.38 -18.15
N ALA A 307 4.12 8.25 -18.78
CA ALA A 307 4.96 8.24 -19.98
C ALA A 307 4.25 8.87 -21.18
N ALA A 308 2.94 8.63 -21.35
CA ALA A 308 2.10 9.18 -22.42
C ALA A 308 2.03 10.71 -22.37
N GLU A 309 1.84 11.27 -21.17
CA GLU A 309 1.83 12.73 -20.97
C GLU A 309 3.15 13.37 -21.39
N GLU A 310 4.28 12.80 -20.96
CA GLU A 310 5.61 13.32 -21.30
C GLU A 310 5.91 13.17 -22.80
N LEU A 311 5.56 12.04 -23.40
CA LEU A 311 5.87 11.76 -24.80
C LEU A 311 4.83 12.35 -25.77
N SER A 312 3.69 12.82 -25.29
CA SER A 312 2.57 13.32 -26.12
C SER A 312 2.08 12.27 -27.14
N ILE A 313 1.92 11.01 -26.69
CA ILE A 313 1.37 9.89 -27.45
C ILE A 313 0.30 9.17 -26.63
N PRO A 314 -0.63 8.42 -27.26
CA PRO A 314 -1.64 7.67 -26.51
C PRO A 314 -1.03 6.63 -25.57
N PRO A 315 -1.61 6.39 -24.36
CA PRO A 315 -1.14 5.36 -23.45
C PRO A 315 -1.12 3.94 -24.06
N ASP A 316 -2.00 3.66 -25.02
CA ASP A 316 -2.06 2.36 -25.70
C ASP A 316 -0.89 2.14 -26.67
N SER A 317 -0.18 3.20 -27.06
CA SER A 317 1.06 3.14 -27.85
C SER A 317 2.30 2.88 -27.00
N ILE A 318 2.13 2.63 -25.68
CA ILE A 318 3.25 2.40 -24.75
C ILE A 318 3.18 0.98 -24.21
N ASP A 319 4.28 0.25 -24.34
CA ASP A 319 4.46 -1.07 -23.71
C ASP A 319 5.26 -0.98 -22.42
N PHE A 320 4.74 -1.68 -21.39
CA PHE A 320 5.39 -1.85 -20.08
C PHE A 320 5.35 -3.33 -19.69
N PRO A 321 6.30 -4.15 -20.12
CA PRO A 321 6.40 -5.52 -19.64
C PRO A 321 6.69 -5.55 -18.14
N GLU A 322 6.03 -6.46 -17.42
CA GLU A 322 6.24 -6.62 -16.00
C GLU A 322 7.57 -7.32 -15.68
N GLY A 323 7.95 -7.36 -14.40
CA GLY A 323 9.27 -7.73 -13.92
C GLY A 323 9.87 -9.03 -14.49
N ASP A 324 11.04 -8.91 -15.09
CA ASP A 324 11.86 -10.02 -15.60
C ASP A 324 13.33 -9.73 -15.33
N THR A 325 13.97 -10.57 -14.54
CA THR A 325 15.37 -10.35 -14.11
C THR A 325 16.40 -10.50 -15.22
N ALA A 326 16.01 -10.95 -16.42
CA ALA A 326 16.89 -10.99 -17.59
C ALA A 326 17.03 -9.62 -18.26
N TYR A 327 16.00 -8.78 -18.19
CA TYR A 327 15.95 -7.51 -18.90
C TYR A 327 15.93 -6.29 -17.99
N ASN A 328 15.48 -6.46 -16.74
CA ASN A 328 15.41 -5.36 -15.79
C ASN A 328 16.70 -5.22 -14.97
N ALA A 329 17.03 -3.99 -14.59
CA ALA A 329 18.05 -3.72 -13.59
C ALA A 329 17.60 -4.17 -12.19
N LEU A 330 18.57 -4.40 -11.28
CA LEU A 330 18.29 -4.73 -9.89
C LEU A 330 17.34 -3.69 -9.25
N ASP A 331 16.29 -4.17 -8.61
CA ASP A 331 15.28 -3.36 -7.94
C ASP A 331 14.88 -3.97 -6.59
N ASN A 332 14.39 -3.13 -5.70
CA ASN A 332 13.97 -3.52 -4.36
C ASN A 332 12.64 -4.30 -4.29
N GLY A 333 11.86 -4.38 -5.38
CA GLY A 333 10.52 -4.98 -5.42
C GLY A 333 9.39 -3.99 -5.08
N CYS A 334 8.15 -4.47 -5.10
CA CYS A 334 6.94 -3.67 -4.87
C CYS A 334 6.53 -3.71 -3.41
N TYR A 335 7.11 -2.85 -2.59
CA TYR A 335 6.87 -2.71 -1.15
C TYR A 335 6.68 -1.24 -0.77
N THR A 336 6.19 -0.95 0.44
CA THR A 336 6.08 0.42 1.00
C THR A 336 5.36 1.41 0.08
N SER A 337 4.50 0.91 -0.80
CA SER A 337 3.73 1.69 -1.78
C SER A 337 4.58 2.59 -2.70
N ARG A 338 5.87 2.22 -2.94
CA ARG A 338 6.89 3.03 -3.61
C ARG A 338 6.67 3.25 -5.11
N THR A 339 5.85 2.41 -5.76
CA THR A 339 5.87 2.31 -7.22
C THR A 339 5.50 3.62 -7.92
N ILE A 340 4.41 4.29 -7.55
CA ILE A 340 4.08 5.57 -8.21
C ILE A 340 5.09 6.67 -7.84
N TYR A 341 5.50 6.75 -6.58
CA TYR A 341 6.40 7.81 -6.13
C TYR A 341 7.82 7.67 -6.71
N VAL A 342 8.42 6.47 -6.61
CA VAL A 342 9.81 6.24 -7.02
C VAL A 342 9.88 5.82 -8.49
N THR A 343 9.15 4.75 -8.89
CA THR A 343 9.19 4.25 -10.27
C THR A 343 8.49 5.22 -11.23
N GLY A 344 7.38 5.83 -10.81
CA GLY A 344 6.69 6.86 -11.61
C GLY A 344 7.58 8.06 -11.90
N ARG A 345 8.37 8.54 -10.95
CA ARG A 345 9.35 9.60 -11.18
C ARG A 345 10.47 9.16 -12.11
N ALA A 346 11.00 7.96 -11.93
CA ALA A 346 11.98 7.39 -12.84
C ALA A 346 11.45 7.30 -14.28
N VAL A 347 10.18 6.87 -14.47
CA VAL A 347 9.50 6.82 -15.77
C VAL A 347 9.37 8.22 -16.35
N GLN A 348 8.92 9.20 -15.56
CA GLN A 348 8.78 10.59 -16.00
C GLN A 348 10.11 11.14 -16.53
N GLU A 349 11.18 11.05 -15.75
CA GLU A 349 12.50 11.56 -16.15
C GLU A 349 13.11 10.78 -17.33
N THR A 350 12.83 9.48 -17.43
CA THR A 350 13.25 8.68 -18.58
C THR A 350 12.50 9.09 -19.85
N ALA A 351 11.19 9.33 -19.77
CA ALA A 351 10.38 9.80 -20.89
C ALA A 351 10.83 11.19 -21.35
N GLN A 352 11.15 12.10 -20.44
CA GLN A 352 11.73 13.41 -20.77
C GLN A 352 13.05 13.29 -21.54
N LYS A 353 13.94 12.40 -21.11
CA LYS A 353 15.22 12.13 -21.82
C LYS A 353 14.99 11.48 -23.19
N LEU A 354 14.03 10.58 -23.30
CA LEU A 354 13.65 9.94 -24.56
C LEU A 354 13.11 10.98 -25.55
N LYS A 355 12.22 11.86 -25.08
CA LYS A 355 11.69 12.99 -25.86
C LYS A 355 12.78 13.96 -26.29
N ALA A 356 13.72 14.29 -25.41
CA ALA A 356 14.84 15.17 -25.74
C ALA A 356 15.69 14.58 -26.89
N LEU A 357 16.01 13.29 -26.83
CA LEU A 357 16.75 12.60 -27.89
C LEU A 357 15.97 12.53 -29.20
N LEU A 358 14.63 12.36 -29.15
CA LEU A 358 13.76 12.45 -30.32
C LEU A 358 13.85 13.84 -30.95
N LEU A 359 13.74 14.92 -30.15
CA LEU A 359 13.79 16.30 -30.62
C LEU A 359 15.16 16.66 -31.19
N GLU A 360 16.28 16.16 -30.64
CA GLU A 360 17.62 16.34 -31.20
C GLU A 360 17.75 15.73 -32.63
N ASN A 361 17.16 14.58 -32.87
CA ASN A 361 17.14 13.97 -34.18
C ASN A 361 16.16 14.67 -35.14
N ALA A 362 15.00 15.11 -34.64
CA ALA A 362 14.04 15.89 -35.41
C ALA A 362 14.62 17.24 -35.84
N ALA A 363 15.40 17.92 -35.00
CA ALA A 363 16.10 19.16 -35.31
C ALA A 363 17.01 19.02 -36.54
N LYS A 364 17.80 17.93 -36.56
CA LYS A 364 18.67 17.60 -37.69
C LYS A 364 17.87 17.27 -38.96
N LEU A 365 16.78 16.48 -38.84
CA LEU A 365 15.91 16.14 -39.95
C LEU A 365 15.19 17.37 -40.55
N MET A 366 14.86 18.35 -39.71
CA MET A 366 14.06 19.52 -40.08
C MET A 366 14.89 20.78 -40.31
N ASP A 367 16.22 20.70 -40.16
CA ASP A 367 17.16 21.82 -40.30
C ASP A 367 16.73 23.05 -39.47
N CYS A 368 16.68 22.85 -38.14
CA CYS A 368 16.34 23.87 -37.13
C CYS A 368 16.91 23.50 -35.76
N ASP A 369 16.80 24.40 -34.80
CA ASP A 369 17.23 24.11 -33.42
C ASP A 369 16.17 23.29 -32.65
N ALA A 370 16.62 22.38 -31.77
CA ALA A 370 15.70 21.56 -31.00
C ALA A 370 14.78 22.37 -30.06
N CYS A 371 15.22 23.56 -29.62
CA CYS A 371 14.40 24.47 -28.80
C CYS A 371 13.25 25.14 -29.57
N GLU A 372 13.28 25.11 -30.89
CA GLU A 372 12.19 25.61 -31.76
C GLU A 372 11.09 24.56 -31.99
N LEU A 373 11.32 23.31 -31.56
CA LEU A 373 10.42 22.18 -31.78
C LEU A 373 9.47 21.93 -30.60
N SER A 374 8.27 21.56 -30.92
CA SER A 374 7.24 21.06 -30.00
C SER A 374 6.72 19.70 -30.44
N CYS A 375 6.15 18.97 -29.47
CA CYS A 375 5.55 17.65 -29.71
C CYS A 375 4.07 17.65 -29.33
N GLN A 376 3.23 17.07 -30.19
CA GLN A 376 1.83 16.82 -29.91
C GLN A 376 1.33 15.65 -30.77
N ASP A 377 0.56 14.76 -30.18
CA ASP A 377 -0.13 13.65 -30.87
C ASP A 377 0.77 12.82 -31.81
N GLY A 378 2.01 12.49 -31.35
CA GLY A 378 2.98 11.72 -32.11
C GLY A 378 3.61 12.49 -33.30
N MET A 379 3.49 13.80 -33.29
CA MET A 379 4.08 14.70 -34.30
C MET A 379 5.10 15.61 -33.62
N VAL A 380 6.22 15.88 -34.34
CA VAL A 380 7.16 16.96 -34.03
C VAL A 380 6.91 18.07 -35.06
N PHE A 381 6.86 19.30 -34.60
CA PHE A 381 6.64 20.47 -35.46
C PHE A 381 7.42 21.68 -34.96
N VAL A 382 7.70 22.62 -35.89
CA VAL A 382 8.30 23.91 -35.56
C VAL A 382 7.24 24.77 -34.86
N THR A 383 7.50 25.23 -33.66
CA THR A 383 6.54 25.96 -32.80
C THR A 383 6.01 27.23 -33.48
N ALA A 384 6.88 27.96 -34.22
CA ALA A 384 6.55 29.17 -34.94
C ALA A 384 5.80 28.91 -36.29
N ASP A 385 5.95 27.69 -36.85
CA ASP A 385 5.30 27.29 -38.11
C ASP A 385 4.88 25.80 -38.03
N PRO A 386 3.70 25.48 -37.45
CA PRO A 386 3.22 24.11 -37.30
C PRO A 386 2.95 23.34 -38.60
N SER A 387 3.02 24.00 -39.77
CA SER A 387 2.96 23.32 -41.05
C SER A 387 4.24 22.53 -41.36
N ARG A 388 5.39 22.98 -40.86
CA ARG A 388 6.65 22.25 -40.85
C ARG A 388 6.60 21.18 -39.74
N ARG A 389 6.22 19.97 -40.10
CA ARG A 389 6.04 18.87 -39.14
C ARG A 389 6.50 17.53 -39.68
N LYS A 390 6.86 16.62 -38.78
CA LYS A 390 7.23 15.23 -39.05
C LYS A 390 6.55 14.32 -38.05
N THR A 391 6.27 13.08 -38.44
CA THR A 391 5.83 12.05 -37.46
C THR A 391 7.01 11.58 -36.60
N TYR A 392 6.72 11.04 -35.43
CA TYR A 392 7.78 10.40 -34.64
C TYR A 392 8.44 9.25 -35.40
N SER A 393 7.68 8.50 -36.21
CA SER A 393 8.20 7.45 -37.08
C SER A 393 9.21 7.98 -38.10
N ASP A 394 8.94 9.14 -38.74
CA ASP A 394 9.90 9.77 -39.65
C ASP A 394 11.23 10.09 -38.96
N VAL A 395 11.15 10.56 -37.72
CA VAL A 395 12.33 10.90 -36.91
C VAL A 395 13.09 9.63 -36.48
N VAL A 396 12.38 8.58 -36.10
CA VAL A 396 12.99 7.28 -35.71
C VAL A 396 13.73 6.68 -36.91
N TYR A 397 13.11 6.64 -38.09
CA TYR A 397 13.78 6.16 -39.30
C TYR A 397 14.98 7.03 -39.68
N TYR A 398 14.86 8.36 -39.59
CA TYR A 398 16.00 9.26 -39.85
C TYR A 398 17.16 8.96 -38.89
N SER A 399 16.87 8.74 -37.61
CA SER A 399 17.92 8.50 -36.61
C SER A 399 18.69 7.20 -36.86
N ALA A 400 18.04 6.19 -37.45
CA ALA A 400 18.61 4.87 -37.70
C ALA A 400 19.35 4.78 -39.05
N ASP A 401 18.81 5.43 -40.11
CA ASP A 401 19.22 5.19 -41.52
C ASP A 401 20.05 6.30 -42.13
N GLN A 402 20.15 7.48 -41.49
CA GLN A 402 20.78 8.65 -42.11
C GLN A 402 22.12 9.02 -41.45
N TYR A 403 23.04 9.52 -42.26
CA TYR A 403 24.28 10.13 -41.75
C TYR A 403 23.93 11.32 -40.84
N GLY A 404 24.42 11.31 -39.62
CA GLY A 404 24.13 12.33 -38.60
C GLY A 404 23.01 11.96 -37.64
N GLY A 405 22.29 10.86 -37.88
CA GLY A 405 21.39 10.26 -36.88
C GLY A 405 22.13 9.69 -35.67
N SER A 406 21.43 9.48 -34.58
CA SER A 406 22.01 8.95 -33.33
C SER A 406 22.02 7.43 -33.25
N GLY A 407 21.51 6.72 -34.25
CA GLY A 407 21.17 5.29 -34.17
C GLY A 407 19.80 5.09 -33.52
N ALA A 408 19.61 4.02 -32.77
CA ALA A 408 18.35 3.79 -32.06
C ALA A 408 18.08 4.88 -31.03
N ILE A 409 16.85 5.37 -30.97
CA ILE A 409 16.41 6.32 -29.93
C ILE A 409 16.13 5.52 -28.66
N PHE A 410 17.15 5.37 -27.84
CA PHE A 410 17.19 4.56 -26.62
C PHE A 410 17.83 5.34 -25.48
N VAL A 411 17.25 5.27 -24.29
CA VAL A 411 17.77 5.92 -23.08
C VAL A 411 17.70 4.99 -21.87
N SER A 412 18.56 5.23 -20.89
CA SER A 412 18.51 4.63 -19.57
C SER A 412 18.65 5.70 -18.50
N HIS A 413 17.88 5.59 -17.43
CA HIS A 413 17.95 6.51 -16.30
C HIS A 413 17.68 5.80 -14.98
N THR A 414 18.40 6.23 -13.93
CA THR A 414 18.17 5.80 -12.55
C THR A 414 17.79 7.00 -11.69
N TYR A 415 16.61 6.93 -11.09
CA TYR A 415 16.15 7.89 -10.11
C TYR A 415 16.37 7.39 -8.69
N GLN A 416 16.76 8.28 -7.78
CA GLN A 416 16.89 8.04 -6.35
C GLN A 416 16.16 9.17 -5.60
N PRO A 417 15.14 8.87 -4.76
CA PRO A 417 14.47 9.89 -3.99
C PRO A 417 15.38 10.42 -2.85
N SER A 418 15.25 11.70 -2.55
CA SER A 418 15.89 12.36 -1.41
C SER A 418 14.93 12.58 -0.24
N SER A 419 13.64 12.32 -0.43
CA SER A 419 12.60 12.42 0.59
C SER A 419 11.63 11.24 0.52
N ASN A 420 10.72 11.18 1.49
CA ASN A 420 9.67 10.16 1.55
C ASN A 420 8.45 10.76 2.26
N PRO A 421 7.71 11.67 1.61
CA PRO A 421 6.52 12.27 2.20
C PRO A 421 5.47 11.20 2.43
N GLY A 422 5.04 11.06 3.67
CA GLY A 422 3.97 10.14 4.04
C GLY A 422 2.63 10.64 3.46
N PRO A 423 1.86 9.77 2.77
CA PRO A 423 0.48 10.11 2.45
C PRO A 423 -0.35 10.12 3.73
N ALA A 424 -0.98 11.24 4.05
CA ALA A 424 -1.93 11.33 5.16
C ALA A 424 -3.27 10.71 4.78
N ALA A 425 -3.96 10.14 5.76
CA ALA A 425 -5.29 9.56 5.60
C ALA A 425 -6.15 9.82 6.84
N ALA A 426 -7.40 10.26 6.64
CA ALA A 426 -8.40 10.37 7.70
C ALA A 426 -9.69 9.68 7.26
N HIS A 427 -10.17 8.74 8.06
CA HIS A 427 -11.38 7.99 7.80
C HIS A 427 -12.44 8.28 8.84
N PHE A 428 -13.67 8.41 8.36
CA PHE A 428 -14.85 8.69 9.16
C PHE A 428 -15.92 7.63 8.87
N ALA A 429 -16.46 7.04 9.89
CA ALA A 429 -17.43 5.97 9.80
C ALA A 429 -18.68 6.25 10.65
N GLU A 430 -19.86 5.90 10.14
CA GLU A 430 -21.10 5.78 10.91
C GLU A 430 -21.57 4.33 10.85
N VAL A 431 -21.81 3.75 11.99
CA VAL A 431 -22.36 2.39 12.10
C VAL A 431 -23.71 2.41 12.77
N GLU A 432 -24.53 1.40 12.47
CA GLU A 432 -25.76 1.06 13.18
C GLU A 432 -25.58 -0.33 13.80
N VAL A 433 -25.79 -0.41 15.12
CA VAL A 433 -25.67 -1.66 15.88
C VAL A 433 -27.06 -2.14 16.30
N ASP A 434 -27.42 -3.37 15.92
CA ASP A 434 -28.62 -4.04 16.44
C ASP A 434 -28.30 -4.61 17.83
N THR A 435 -28.84 -3.99 18.86
CA THR A 435 -28.58 -4.35 20.27
C THR A 435 -29.16 -5.70 20.68
N LEU A 436 -30.05 -6.27 19.86
CA LEU A 436 -30.62 -7.60 20.10
C LEU A 436 -29.71 -8.71 19.55
N THR A 437 -29.11 -8.49 18.38
CA THR A 437 -28.32 -9.51 17.69
C THR A 437 -26.80 -9.29 17.76
N GLY A 438 -26.35 -8.07 18.10
CA GLY A 438 -24.95 -7.68 18.04
C GLY A 438 -24.42 -7.45 16.63
N LEU A 439 -25.28 -7.46 15.61
CA LEU A 439 -24.87 -7.20 14.23
C LEU A 439 -24.62 -5.70 14.04
N CYS A 440 -23.53 -5.40 13.35
CA CYS A 440 -23.14 -4.04 12.98
C CYS A 440 -23.29 -3.84 11.48
N ARG A 441 -23.87 -2.72 11.06
CA ARG A 441 -23.99 -2.29 9.68
C ARG A 441 -23.27 -0.94 9.52
N LEU A 442 -22.41 -0.82 8.54
CA LEU A 442 -21.82 0.45 8.13
C LEU A 442 -22.86 1.25 7.35
N THR A 443 -23.21 2.46 7.80
CA THR A 443 -24.27 3.29 7.21
C THR A 443 -23.74 4.48 6.43
N ALA A 444 -22.56 4.99 6.78
CA ALA A 444 -21.84 6.02 6.01
C ALA A 444 -20.33 5.88 6.19
N TYR A 445 -19.59 6.22 5.15
CA TYR A 445 -18.12 6.21 5.18
C TYR A 445 -17.53 7.29 4.29
N THR A 446 -16.62 8.06 4.86
CA THR A 446 -15.81 9.06 4.13
C THR A 446 -14.35 8.79 4.38
N ALA A 447 -13.55 8.73 3.31
CA ALA A 447 -12.11 8.52 3.36
C ALA A 447 -11.40 9.68 2.66
N ALA A 448 -10.68 10.49 3.41
CA ALA A 448 -9.87 11.59 2.90
C ALA A 448 -8.40 11.19 2.84
N HIS A 449 -7.78 11.40 1.68
CA HIS A 449 -6.40 10.99 1.40
C HIS A 449 -5.60 12.10 0.75
N ASP A 450 -4.45 12.42 1.33
CA ASP A 450 -3.40 13.21 0.70
C ASP A 450 -2.66 12.32 -0.31
N VAL A 451 -2.91 12.56 -1.59
CA VAL A 451 -2.31 11.83 -2.72
C VAL A 451 -1.32 12.68 -3.51
N GLY A 452 -1.10 13.93 -3.06
CA GLY A 452 -0.28 14.93 -3.75
C GLY A 452 -0.86 15.30 -5.12
N LYS A 453 -0.81 14.40 -6.10
CA LYS A 453 -1.50 14.45 -7.39
C LYS A 453 -2.05 13.08 -7.73
N ALA A 454 -3.33 12.98 -8.00
CA ALA A 454 -3.95 11.73 -8.44
C ALA A 454 -3.65 11.48 -9.93
N ILE A 455 -2.68 10.61 -10.23
CA ILE A 455 -2.36 10.22 -11.61
C ILE A 455 -3.56 9.53 -12.29
N ASN A 456 -4.31 8.75 -11.53
CA ASN A 456 -5.56 8.15 -11.96
C ASN A 456 -6.55 8.14 -10.78
N PRO A 457 -7.51 9.09 -10.72
CA PRO A 457 -8.46 9.20 -9.62
C PRO A 457 -9.33 7.94 -9.40
N GLU A 458 -9.71 7.24 -10.47
CA GLU A 458 -10.54 6.03 -10.36
C GLU A 458 -9.76 4.87 -9.71
N LEU A 459 -8.49 4.70 -10.07
CA LEU A 459 -7.63 3.72 -9.42
C LEU A 459 -7.42 4.06 -7.93
N CYS A 460 -7.30 5.35 -7.59
CA CYS A 460 -7.24 5.79 -6.19
C CYS A 460 -8.51 5.41 -5.42
N ARG A 461 -9.70 5.65 -5.98
CA ARG A 461 -10.99 5.24 -5.39
C ARG A 461 -11.08 3.71 -5.24
N GLY A 462 -10.60 2.96 -6.24
CA GLY A 462 -10.50 1.50 -6.18
C GLY A 462 -9.63 1.00 -5.02
N GLN A 463 -8.50 1.68 -4.74
CA GLN A 463 -7.64 1.35 -3.60
C GLN A 463 -8.33 1.61 -2.26
N VAL A 464 -9.10 2.71 -2.13
CA VAL A 464 -9.89 3.02 -0.94
C VAL A 464 -10.98 1.99 -0.72
N GLY A 465 -11.75 1.64 -1.76
CA GLY A 465 -12.79 0.61 -1.68
C GLY A 465 -12.24 -0.76 -1.24
N SER A 466 -11.12 -1.18 -1.84
CA SER A 466 -10.41 -2.40 -1.45
C SER A 466 -9.91 -2.36 0.00
N ALA A 467 -9.43 -1.21 0.46
CA ALA A 467 -8.96 -1.05 1.84
C ALA A 467 -10.10 -1.15 2.85
N LEU A 468 -11.24 -0.52 2.55
CA LEU A 468 -12.43 -0.63 3.40
C LEU A 468 -12.93 -2.08 3.47
N GLN A 469 -12.96 -2.79 2.33
CA GLN A 469 -13.36 -4.19 2.29
C GLN A 469 -12.49 -5.04 3.22
N GLN A 470 -11.17 -4.92 3.14
CA GLN A 470 -10.24 -5.64 4.01
C GLN A 470 -10.36 -5.22 5.48
N GLY A 471 -10.55 -3.92 5.74
CA GLY A 471 -10.70 -3.40 7.09
C GLY A 471 -12.00 -3.83 7.76
N MET A 472 -13.11 -3.84 7.03
CA MET A 472 -14.37 -4.41 7.52
C MET A 472 -14.24 -5.91 7.81
N GLY A 473 -13.54 -6.65 6.92
CA GLY A 473 -13.19 -8.03 7.18
C GLY A 473 -12.45 -8.19 8.52
N LEU A 474 -11.37 -7.45 8.70
CA LEU A 474 -10.58 -7.47 9.93
C LEU A 474 -11.41 -7.13 11.18
N VAL A 475 -12.32 -6.16 11.09
CA VAL A 475 -13.11 -5.69 12.24
C VAL A 475 -14.27 -6.62 12.56
N PHE A 476 -14.99 -7.15 11.56
CA PHE A 476 -16.29 -7.77 11.81
C PHE A 476 -16.37 -9.27 11.48
N CYS A 477 -15.59 -9.79 10.53
CA CYS A 477 -15.85 -11.14 10.03
C CYS A 477 -14.62 -12.01 9.71
N GLU A 478 -13.48 -11.44 9.32
CA GLU A 478 -12.31 -12.24 8.96
C GLU A 478 -11.51 -12.64 10.20
N GLN A 479 -11.58 -13.92 10.55
CA GLN A 479 -10.81 -14.50 11.65
C GLN A 479 -10.35 -15.90 11.25
N VAL A 480 -9.05 -16.15 11.33
CA VAL A 480 -8.54 -17.53 11.32
C VAL A 480 -8.70 -18.09 12.74
N LYS A 481 -9.62 -19.06 12.87
CA LYS A 481 -9.86 -19.73 14.15
C LYS A 481 -8.84 -20.85 14.33
N ILE A 482 -8.02 -20.74 15.35
CA ILE A 482 -6.95 -21.70 15.65
C ILE A 482 -7.42 -22.71 16.70
N ASP A 483 -7.15 -23.98 16.49
CA ASP A 483 -7.30 -25.02 17.51
C ASP A 483 -6.21 -24.81 18.58
N PRO A 484 -6.58 -24.53 19.83
CA PRO A 484 -5.60 -24.23 20.88
C PRO A 484 -4.70 -25.43 21.25
N LYS A 485 -5.07 -26.66 20.87
CA LYS A 485 -4.29 -27.87 21.17
C LYS A 485 -3.26 -28.17 20.08
N THR A 486 -3.62 -27.93 18.82
CA THR A 486 -2.80 -28.34 17.67
C THR A 486 -2.19 -27.17 16.90
N GLY A 487 -2.66 -25.93 17.10
CA GLY A 487 -2.26 -24.75 16.32
C GLY A 487 -2.84 -24.72 14.90
N GLN A 488 -3.69 -25.67 14.52
CA GLN A 488 -4.25 -25.74 13.17
C GLN A 488 -5.44 -24.81 12.97
N PRO A 489 -5.55 -24.16 11.80
CA PRO A 489 -6.74 -23.42 11.41
C PRO A 489 -7.97 -24.32 11.27
N LEU A 490 -9.07 -23.95 11.95
CA LEU A 490 -10.34 -24.69 11.93
C LEU A 490 -11.27 -24.29 10.78
N ASN A 491 -11.02 -23.13 10.15
CA ASN A 491 -11.88 -22.54 9.13
C ASN A 491 -11.10 -22.11 7.85
N ALA A 492 -10.19 -22.94 7.42
CA ALA A 492 -9.30 -22.66 6.27
C ALA A 492 -9.97 -22.81 4.88
N THR A 493 -11.27 -22.56 4.76
CA THR A 493 -12.01 -22.57 3.48
C THR A 493 -12.92 -21.35 3.37
N LEU A 494 -13.19 -20.85 2.16
CA LEU A 494 -14.10 -19.72 1.94
C LEU A 494 -15.56 -19.97 2.35
N GLN A 495 -15.94 -21.22 2.62
CA GLN A 495 -17.24 -21.55 3.22
C GLN A 495 -17.32 -21.20 4.70
N ARG A 496 -16.17 -21.16 5.40
CA ARG A 496 -16.08 -20.93 6.86
C ARG A 496 -15.30 -19.68 7.22
N TYR A 497 -14.49 -19.18 6.32
CA TYR A 497 -13.79 -17.92 6.43
C TYR A 497 -14.58 -16.85 5.67
N HIS A 498 -15.23 -15.97 6.41
CA HIS A 498 -16.14 -14.99 5.84
C HIS A 498 -15.38 -13.75 5.41
N VAL A 499 -15.69 -13.28 4.20
CA VAL A 499 -15.13 -12.05 3.60
C VAL A 499 -16.28 -11.07 3.41
N ALA A 500 -16.06 -9.78 3.68
CA ALA A 500 -17.06 -8.74 3.47
C ALA A 500 -17.43 -8.65 1.97
N ARG A 501 -18.73 -8.52 1.67
CA ARG A 501 -19.31 -8.55 0.32
C ARG A 501 -19.71 -7.13 -0.12
N ALA A 502 -19.90 -6.93 -1.40
CA ALA A 502 -20.29 -5.64 -1.95
C ALA A 502 -21.57 -5.05 -1.32
N CYS A 503 -22.54 -5.89 -0.95
CA CYS A 503 -23.78 -5.45 -0.28
C CYS A 503 -23.61 -5.03 1.19
N ASP A 504 -22.46 -5.28 1.78
CA ASP A 504 -22.15 -4.90 3.17
C ASP A 504 -21.64 -3.44 3.27
N PHE A 505 -21.46 -2.75 2.13
CA PHE A 505 -20.91 -1.39 2.05
C PHE A 505 -21.99 -0.35 1.71
N PRO A 506 -21.96 0.83 2.36
CA PRO A 506 -22.69 2.01 1.87
C PRO A 506 -21.96 2.61 0.66
N HIS A 507 -22.49 3.71 0.14
CA HIS A 507 -21.69 4.57 -0.73
C HIS A 507 -20.44 5.07 0.02
N ILE A 508 -19.26 4.93 -0.62
CA ILE A 508 -17.97 5.37 -0.08
C ILE A 508 -17.65 6.74 -0.67
N GLU A 509 -17.63 7.77 0.16
CA GLU A 509 -17.15 9.07 -0.29
C GLU A 509 -15.63 9.14 -0.15
N THR A 510 -14.93 9.28 -1.29
CA THR A 510 -13.48 9.42 -1.34
C THR A 510 -13.10 10.86 -1.65
N VAL A 511 -12.37 11.48 -0.74
CA VAL A 511 -11.83 12.84 -0.87
C VAL A 511 -10.33 12.74 -1.17
N LEU A 512 -9.91 13.16 -2.35
CA LEU A 512 -8.51 13.20 -2.75
C LEU A 512 -7.99 14.63 -2.54
N VAL A 513 -7.00 14.77 -1.66
CA VAL A 513 -6.30 16.04 -1.38
C VAL A 513 -5.08 16.11 -2.26
N GLU A 514 -5.05 17.10 -3.16
CA GLU A 514 -4.01 17.26 -4.19
C GLU A 514 -3.19 18.53 -3.91
N ASN A 515 -2.18 18.43 -3.06
CA ASN A 515 -1.29 19.55 -2.71
C ASN A 515 0.06 19.53 -3.44
N GLY A 516 0.32 18.47 -4.21
CA GLY A 516 1.59 18.23 -4.88
C GLY A 516 2.73 17.85 -3.92
N SER A 517 3.69 17.07 -4.41
CA SER A 517 4.94 16.74 -3.71
C SER A 517 6.11 17.03 -4.64
N PRO A 518 7.20 17.66 -4.18
CA PRO A 518 8.30 18.08 -5.06
C PRO A 518 8.95 16.94 -5.84
N GLU A 519 8.99 15.74 -5.27
CA GLU A 519 9.73 14.60 -5.83
C GLU A 519 8.85 13.56 -6.54
N GLY A 520 7.56 13.49 -6.26
CA GLY A 520 6.67 12.56 -6.97
C GLY A 520 6.40 12.99 -8.41
N PRO A 521 6.06 12.07 -9.34
CA PRO A 521 5.70 12.44 -10.70
C PRO A 521 4.48 13.35 -10.68
N TYR A 522 4.58 14.54 -11.29
CA TYR A 522 3.56 15.59 -11.24
C TYR A 522 3.09 15.97 -9.81
N GLY A 523 3.87 15.63 -8.80
CA GLY A 523 3.54 15.86 -7.40
C GLY A 523 2.81 14.70 -6.70
N ALA A 524 2.70 13.53 -7.31
CA ALA A 524 2.00 12.38 -6.74
C ALA A 524 2.70 11.82 -5.49
N LYS A 525 1.89 11.34 -4.54
CA LYS A 525 2.28 10.48 -3.42
C LYS A 525 1.65 9.10 -3.59
N SER A 526 1.98 8.19 -2.71
CA SER A 526 1.37 6.85 -2.71
C SER A 526 -0.02 6.82 -2.07
N ILE A 527 -0.80 5.76 -2.32
CA ILE A 527 -2.08 5.50 -1.66
C ILE A 527 -2.25 4.03 -1.27
N GLY A 528 -1.47 3.12 -1.85
CA GLY A 528 -1.71 1.68 -1.82
C GLY A 528 -1.89 1.08 -0.42
N GLU A 529 -1.15 1.54 0.57
CA GLU A 529 -1.21 1.04 1.95
C GLU A 529 -1.85 2.04 2.91
N SER A 530 -1.63 3.36 2.73
CA SER A 530 -2.17 4.40 3.62
C SER A 530 -3.68 4.33 3.77
N CYS A 531 -4.40 3.96 2.70
CA CYS A 531 -5.86 3.83 2.73
C CYS A 531 -6.36 2.67 3.62
N PHE A 532 -5.52 1.71 3.98
CA PHE A 532 -5.91 0.62 4.88
C PHE A 532 -5.67 0.94 6.36
N VAL A 533 -4.68 1.77 6.64
CA VAL A 533 -4.18 2.02 8.00
C VAL A 533 -5.26 2.53 8.97
N PRO A 534 -6.11 3.52 8.64
CA PRO A 534 -7.08 4.08 9.60
C PRO A 534 -8.44 3.35 9.62
N VAL A 535 -8.66 2.32 8.79
CA VAL A 535 -9.99 1.70 8.65
C VAL A 535 -10.45 1.05 9.96
N ALA A 536 -9.64 0.17 10.52
CA ALA A 536 -10.03 -0.59 11.70
C ALA A 536 -10.29 0.30 12.93
N PRO A 537 -9.43 1.27 13.28
CA PRO A 537 -9.71 2.15 14.42
C PRO A 537 -10.92 3.06 14.21
N ALA A 538 -11.20 3.53 12.97
CA ALA A 538 -12.39 4.33 12.69
C ALA A 538 -13.69 3.53 12.91
N LEU A 539 -13.74 2.29 12.43
CA LEU A 539 -14.87 1.39 12.62
C LEU A 539 -15.09 1.01 14.10
N LEU A 540 -14.01 0.67 14.80
CA LEU A 540 -14.09 0.35 16.23
C LEU A 540 -14.58 1.55 17.04
N ALA A 541 -14.06 2.75 16.74
CA ALA A 541 -14.50 3.99 17.39
C ALA A 541 -16.01 4.22 17.21
N ALA A 542 -16.53 3.99 16.00
CA ALA A 542 -17.96 4.13 15.71
C ALA A 542 -18.82 3.12 16.50
N VAL A 543 -18.38 1.88 16.65
CA VAL A 543 -19.07 0.87 17.47
C VAL A 543 -19.04 1.25 18.94
N ASN A 544 -17.90 1.69 19.46
CA ASN A 544 -17.78 2.13 20.85
C ASN A 544 -18.63 3.37 21.14
N ASP A 545 -18.72 4.31 20.19
CA ASP A 545 -19.60 5.48 20.32
C ASP A 545 -21.09 5.07 20.30
N ALA A 546 -21.50 4.14 19.43
CA ALA A 546 -22.86 3.61 19.40
C ALA A 546 -23.27 2.98 20.73
N LEU A 547 -22.41 2.19 21.31
CA LEU A 547 -22.70 1.40 22.51
C LEU A 547 -22.23 2.07 23.82
N GLN A 548 -21.43 3.13 23.72
CA GLN A 548 -20.76 3.76 24.85
C GLN A 548 -19.93 2.73 25.66
N THR A 549 -19.13 1.94 24.93
CA THR A 549 -18.26 0.87 25.45
C THR A 549 -16.79 1.17 25.14
N ASP A 550 -15.88 0.42 25.76
CA ASP A 550 -14.44 0.53 25.56
C ASP A 550 -13.88 -0.77 24.97
N LEU A 551 -14.52 -1.27 23.91
CA LEU A 551 -14.02 -2.45 23.20
C LEU A 551 -12.65 -2.14 22.56
N THR A 552 -11.70 -3.06 22.70
CA THR A 552 -10.31 -2.91 22.20
C THR A 552 -9.81 -4.13 21.43
N THR A 553 -10.62 -5.21 21.35
CA THR A 553 -10.19 -6.49 20.78
C THR A 553 -10.96 -6.83 19.50
N LEU A 554 -10.23 -7.06 18.40
CA LEU A 554 -10.80 -7.52 17.13
C LEU A 554 -10.73 -9.05 16.96
N PRO A 555 -11.57 -9.66 16.11
CA PRO A 555 -12.73 -9.02 15.48
C PRO A 555 -13.87 -8.77 16.47
N LEU A 556 -14.77 -7.82 16.13
CA LEU A 556 -15.99 -7.52 16.88
C LEU A 556 -17.09 -8.51 16.45
N THR A 557 -17.05 -9.72 16.98
CA THR A 557 -18.13 -10.68 16.71
C THR A 557 -19.42 -10.28 17.43
N PRO A 558 -20.61 -10.67 16.93
CA PRO A 558 -21.88 -10.41 17.59
C PRO A 558 -21.89 -10.82 19.06
N GLU A 559 -21.25 -11.94 19.39
CA GLU A 559 -21.15 -12.43 20.78
C GLU A 559 -20.34 -11.47 21.67
N LYS A 560 -19.22 -10.93 21.16
CA LYS A 560 -18.41 -9.95 21.91
C LYS A 560 -19.19 -8.66 22.17
N ILE A 561 -19.93 -8.18 21.16
CA ILE A 561 -20.76 -6.98 21.25
C ILE A 561 -21.87 -7.17 22.30
N ILE A 562 -22.61 -8.29 22.24
CA ILE A 562 -23.66 -8.59 23.21
C ILE A 562 -23.09 -8.71 24.64
N ARG A 563 -21.93 -9.37 24.77
CA ARG A 563 -21.26 -9.50 26.09
C ARG A 563 -20.88 -8.13 26.67
N ALA A 564 -20.24 -7.27 25.89
CA ALA A 564 -19.87 -5.92 26.32
C ALA A 564 -21.09 -5.09 26.77
N MET A 565 -22.22 -5.20 26.06
CA MET A 565 -23.47 -4.54 26.46
C MET A 565 -24.04 -5.10 27.76
N GLN A 566 -23.94 -6.42 27.99
CA GLN A 566 -24.40 -7.04 29.22
C GLN A 566 -23.53 -6.64 30.42
N GLU A 567 -22.21 -6.60 30.26
CA GLU A 567 -21.26 -6.16 31.29
C GLU A 567 -21.55 -4.72 31.69
N LYS A 568 -21.72 -3.82 30.72
CA LYS A 568 -22.08 -2.41 30.97
C LYS A 568 -23.41 -2.24 31.74
N ARG A 569 -24.45 -3.04 31.39
CA ARG A 569 -25.73 -3.00 32.12
C ARG A 569 -25.58 -3.43 33.57
N LYS A 570 -24.72 -4.41 33.84
CA LYS A 570 -24.41 -4.86 35.22
C LYS A 570 -23.69 -3.77 36.00
N GLU A 571 -22.69 -3.10 35.42
CA GLU A 571 -21.98 -1.99 36.04
C GLU A 571 -22.91 -0.81 36.38
N ALA A 572 -23.85 -0.49 35.49
CA ALA A 572 -24.84 0.57 35.72
C ALA A 572 -25.91 0.20 36.77
N SER A 573 -26.02 -1.08 37.13
CA SER A 573 -26.98 -1.56 38.17
C SER A 573 -26.35 -1.74 39.56
N LEU A 574 -25.03 -1.57 39.66
CA LEU A 574 -24.26 -1.53 40.92
C LEU A 574 -24.01 -0.09 41.35
#